data_cddefabdc52b0169a8e2bb044429d5bd
#
_entry.id   cddefabdc52b0169a8e2bb044429d5bd
#
_cell.length_a   1.000
_cell.length_b   1.000
_cell.length_c   1.000
_cell.angle_alpha   90.00
_cell.angle_beta   90.00
_cell.angle_gamma   90.00
#
_symmetry.space_group_name_H-M   'P 1'
#
loop_
_entity.id
_entity.type
_entity.pdbx_description
1 polymer ?
#
loop_
_entity_poly.entity_id
_entity_poly.type
_entity_poly.pdbx_seq_one_letter_code
_entity_poly.pdbx_strand_id
1 'polypeptide(L)'
;PFVQTFPKKYNTYIEQGGTNVSGGQKQRLCIARALLKKPKILILDDSTSAVDTKTDALIRKAFKDEIPDTTKIIIAQRISSVQDADCIIVMEGGKIDGCGTHEQLLKENAIYKEIYESQTKGDEQ
;
A
#
# COMPACT_ATOMS: atom_id res chain seq x y z
N PRO A 1 8.11 17.56 0.66
CA PRO A 1 8.54 16.20 0.34
C PRO A 1 10.05 16.04 0.45
N PHE A 2 10.52 14.85 0.78
CA PHE A 2 11.93 14.57 1.06
C PHE A 2 12.89 14.95 -0.08
N VAL A 3 12.46 14.91 -1.35
CA VAL A 3 13.31 15.29 -2.50
C VAL A 3 13.87 16.70 -2.37
N GLN A 4 13.10 17.62 -1.77
CA GLN A 4 13.57 19.00 -1.58
C GLN A 4 14.64 19.16 -0.50
N THR A 5 14.85 18.14 0.33
CA THR A 5 15.93 18.14 1.34
C THR A 5 17.30 17.80 0.75
N PHE A 6 17.34 17.24 -0.45
CA PHE A 6 18.59 16.96 -1.14
C PHE A 6 19.24 18.25 -1.68
N PRO A 7 20.58 18.37 -1.68
CA PRO A 7 21.28 19.56 -2.17
C PRO A 7 20.93 19.96 -3.61
N LYS A 8 20.73 18.97 -4.48
CA LYS A 8 20.33 19.16 -5.89
C LYS A 8 18.83 18.99 -6.14
N LYS A 9 18.03 18.82 -5.08
CA LYS A 9 16.56 18.65 -5.15
C LYS A 9 16.17 17.63 -6.22
N TYR A 10 15.33 18.02 -7.21
CA TYR A 10 14.89 17.15 -8.29
C TYR A 10 16.01 16.76 -9.29
N ASN A 11 17.13 17.45 -9.27
CA ASN A 11 18.31 17.13 -10.09
C ASN A 11 19.29 16.19 -9.37
N THR A 12 18.91 15.65 -8.22
CA THR A 12 19.71 14.69 -7.48
C THR A 12 19.83 13.39 -8.27
N TYR A 13 21.07 12.95 -8.50
CA TYR A 13 21.32 11.66 -9.15
C TYR A 13 20.93 10.52 -8.21
N ILE A 14 20.12 9.59 -8.69
CA ILE A 14 19.80 8.35 -7.97
C ILE A 14 20.78 7.27 -8.45
N GLU A 15 21.58 6.77 -7.53
CA GLU A 15 22.57 5.72 -7.81
C GLU A 15 21.89 4.42 -8.26
N GLN A 16 22.65 3.59 -8.96
CA GLN A 16 22.16 2.29 -9.42
C GLN A 16 21.64 1.46 -8.23
N GLY A 17 20.43 0.96 -8.35
CA GLY A 17 19.73 0.28 -7.26
C GLY A 17 19.21 1.23 -6.15
N GLY A 18 19.38 2.55 -6.29
CA GLY A 18 18.90 3.54 -5.33
C GLY A 18 19.54 3.42 -3.96
N THR A 19 20.85 3.18 -3.89
CA THR A 19 21.60 2.98 -2.64
C THR A 19 21.69 4.25 -1.79
N ASN A 20 21.50 5.42 -2.40
CA ASN A 20 21.53 6.74 -1.75
C ASN A 20 20.13 7.19 -1.26
N VAL A 21 19.13 6.34 -1.30
CA VAL A 21 17.77 6.62 -0.78
C VAL A 21 17.30 5.46 0.08
N SER A 22 16.48 5.75 1.09
CA SER A 22 15.91 4.70 1.95
C SER A 22 14.88 3.84 1.20
N GLY A 23 14.58 2.64 1.74
CA GLY A 23 13.56 1.75 1.18
C GLY A 23 12.20 2.43 1.03
N GLY A 24 11.75 3.16 2.05
CA GLY A 24 10.50 3.91 1.98
C GLY A 24 10.52 5.07 0.98
N GLN A 25 11.68 5.73 0.81
CA GLN A 25 11.86 6.75 -0.23
C GLN A 25 11.80 6.15 -1.63
N LYS A 26 12.45 4.98 -1.85
CA LYS A 26 12.35 4.23 -3.11
C LYS A 26 10.91 3.89 -3.45
N GLN A 27 10.17 3.33 -2.50
CA GLN A 27 8.78 2.96 -2.72
C GLN A 27 7.92 4.16 -3.11
N ARG A 28 8.06 5.29 -2.42
CA ARG A 28 7.37 6.53 -2.77
C ARG A 28 7.72 7.05 -4.17
N LEU A 29 8.97 6.96 -4.58
CA LEU A 29 9.41 7.33 -5.93
C LEU A 29 8.82 6.40 -7.00
N CYS A 30 8.78 5.10 -6.74
CA CYS A 30 8.16 4.12 -7.63
C CYS A 30 6.66 4.38 -7.80
N ILE A 31 5.94 4.68 -6.72
CA ILE A 31 4.52 5.04 -6.77
C ILE A 31 4.33 6.33 -7.59
N ALA A 32 5.09 7.37 -7.32
CA ALA A 32 5.02 8.63 -8.06
C ALA A 32 5.29 8.42 -9.57
N ARG A 33 6.27 7.60 -9.92
CA ARG A 33 6.58 7.26 -11.31
C ARG A 33 5.42 6.55 -12.00
N ALA A 34 4.75 5.62 -11.32
CA ALA A 34 3.59 4.92 -11.85
C ALA A 34 2.41 5.89 -12.10
N LEU A 35 2.18 6.81 -11.17
CA LEU A 35 1.10 7.82 -11.27
C LEU A 35 1.30 8.81 -12.41
N LEU A 36 2.53 9.15 -12.75
CA LEU A 36 2.84 10.06 -13.88
C LEU A 36 2.32 9.54 -15.22
N LYS A 37 2.14 8.24 -15.36
CA LYS A 37 1.58 7.62 -16.57
C LYS A 37 0.05 7.76 -16.66
N LYS A 38 -0.61 8.29 -15.64
CA LYS A 38 -2.07 8.39 -15.52
C LYS A 38 -2.79 7.08 -15.89
N PRO A 39 -2.48 5.97 -15.20
CA PRO A 39 -2.98 4.66 -15.57
C PRO A 39 -4.48 4.54 -15.33
N LYS A 40 -5.17 3.71 -16.11
CA LYS A 40 -6.55 3.29 -15.83
C LYS A 40 -6.60 2.21 -14.75
N ILE A 41 -5.59 1.36 -14.68
CA ILE A 41 -5.42 0.31 -13.69
C ILE A 41 -4.05 0.47 -13.05
N LEU A 42 -4.01 0.55 -11.72
CA LEU A 42 -2.80 0.65 -10.93
C LEU A 42 -2.69 -0.61 -10.05
N ILE A 43 -1.61 -1.35 -10.19
CA ILE A 43 -1.31 -2.52 -9.37
C ILE A 43 -0.21 -2.13 -8.38
N LEU A 44 -0.51 -2.28 -7.09
CA LEU A 44 0.37 -1.99 -5.97
C LEU A 44 0.69 -3.29 -5.25
N ASP A 45 1.83 -3.88 -5.59
CA ASP A 45 2.28 -5.13 -4.98
C ASP A 45 3.24 -4.81 -3.84
N ASP A 46 2.72 -4.94 -2.61
CA ASP A 46 3.43 -4.65 -1.35
C ASP A 46 4.19 -3.30 -1.34
N SER A 47 3.61 -2.31 -2.02
CA SER A 47 4.26 -1.04 -2.35
C SER A 47 4.51 -0.13 -1.15
N THR A 48 3.87 -0.42 0.01
CA THR A 48 3.98 0.37 1.24
C THR A 48 4.65 -0.40 2.39
N SER A 49 5.18 -1.59 2.15
CA SER A 49 5.80 -2.45 3.17
C SER A 49 6.97 -1.79 3.92
N ALA A 50 7.75 -0.93 3.23
CA ALA A 50 8.89 -0.21 3.81
C ALA A 50 8.55 1.23 4.26
N VAL A 51 7.29 1.66 4.20
CA VAL A 51 6.86 2.95 4.73
C VAL A 51 6.15 2.77 6.07
N ASP A 52 6.23 3.79 6.93
CA ASP A 52 5.53 3.80 8.20
C ASP A 52 4.01 3.92 8.02
N THR A 53 3.25 3.51 9.04
CA THR A 53 1.78 3.48 9.03
C THR A 53 1.16 4.85 8.69
N LYS A 54 1.75 5.95 9.20
CA LYS A 54 1.26 7.30 8.93
C LYS A 54 1.45 7.68 7.46
N THR A 55 2.61 7.38 6.90
CA THR A 55 2.90 7.62 5.47
C THR A 55 2.02 6.74 4.58
N ASP A 56 1.81 5.48 4.95
CA ASP A 56 0.89 4.59 4.23
C ASP A 56 -0.54 5.14 4.19
N ALA A 57 -1.05 5.63 5.30
CA ALA A 57 -2.38 6.26 5.36
C ALA A 57 -2.48 7.50 4.46
N LEU A 58 -1.43 8.33 4.40
CA LEU A 58 -1.38 9.49 3.51
C LEU A 58 -1.35 9.09 2.03
N ILE A 59 -0.62 8.04 1.67
CA ILE A 59 -0.57 7.50 0.30
C ILE A 59 -1.95 7.00 -0.09
N ARG A 60 -2.62 6.22 0.76
CA ARG A 60 -3.98 5.72 0.49
C ARG A 60 -5.00 6.84 0.32
N LYS A 61 -4.92 7.87 1.16
CA LYS A 61 -5.76 9.06 1.03
C LYS A 61 -5.51 9.78 -0.29
N ALA A 62 -4.24 9.96 -0.68
CA ALA A 62 -3.88 10.59 -1.95
C ALA A 62 -4.43 9.79 -3.14
N PHE A 63 -4.40 8.46 -3.12
CA PHE A 63 -5.00 7.64 -4.18
C PHE A 63 -6.51 7.86 -4.30
N LYS A 64 -7.21 8.01 -3.18
CA LYS A 64 -8.65 8.25 -3.16
C LYS A 64 -9.01 9.63 -3.70
N ASP A 65 -8.21 10.64 -3.35
CA ASP A 65 -8.49 12.04 -3.67
C ASP A 65 -8.00 12.42 -5.08
N GLU A 66 -6.84 11.92 -5.50
CA GLU A 66 -6.16 12.35 -6.75
C GLU A 66 -6.45 11.46 -7.95
N ILE A 67 -6.74 10.17 -7.72
CA ILE A 67 -7.03 9.19 -8.78
C ILE A 67 -8.28 8.36 -8.46
N PRO A 68 -9.45 8.99 -8.19
CA PRO A 68 -10.65 8.25 -7.79
C PRO A 68 -11.17 7.32 -8.88
N ASP A 69 -10.95 7.64 -10.15
CA ASP A 69 -11.43 6.86 -11.31
C ASP A 69 -10.47 5.75 -11.75
N THR A 70 -9.30 5.67 -11.14
CA THR A 70 -8.34 4.60 -11.42
C THR A 70 -8.71 3.35 -10.62
N THR A 71 -8.83 2.20 -11.29
CA THR A 71 -8.96 0.91 -10.61
C THR A 71 -7.64 0.56 -9.94
N LYS A 72 -7.68 0.35 -8.63
CA LYS A 72 -6.50 0.02 -7.81
C LYS A 72 -6.58 -1.42 -7.33
N ILE A 73 -5.57 -2.22 -7.66
CA ILE A 73 -5.38 -3.57 -7.15
C ILE A 73 -4.22 -3.51 -6.16
N ILE A 74 -4.52 -3.71 -4.89
CA ILE A 74 -3.55 -3.61 -3.80
C ILE A 74 -3.29 -5.01 -3.28
N ILE A 75 -2.03 -5.44 -3.33
CA ILE A 75 -1.57 -6.68 -2.74
C ILE A 75 -0.77 -6.30 -1.50
N ALA A 76 -1.23 -6.72 -0.33
CA ALA A 76 -0.58 -6.38 0.92
C ALA A 76 -0.77 -7.46 1.97
N GLN A 77 0.18 -7.55 2.88
CA GLN A 77 0.11 -8.43 4.04
C GLN A 77 -0.55 -7.74 5.25
N ARG A 78 -0.45 -6.41 5.34
CA ARG A 78 -1.08 -5.63 6.41
C ARG A 78 -2.54 -5.34 6.08
N ILE A 79 -3.45 -5.75 6.95
CA ILE A 79 -4.88 -5.44 6.79
C ILE A 79 -5.14 -3.94 6.79
N SER A 80 -4.40 -3.17 7.59
CA SER A 80 -4.51 -1.71 7.60
C SER A 80 -4.31 -1.05 6.23
N SER A 81 -3.56 -1.69 5.33
CA SER A 81 -3.34 -1.19 3.96
C SER A 81 -4.51 -1.45 3.01
N VAL A 82 -5.40 -2.38 3.33
CA VAL A 82 -6.50 -2.81 2.44
C VAL A 82 -7.90 -2.66 3.05
N GLN A 83 -8.00 -2.35 4.34
CA GLN A 83 -9.31 -2.31 5.04
C GLN A 83 -10.32 -1.32 4.45
N ASP A 84 -9.86 -0.28 3.75
CA ASP A 84 -10.72 0.72 3.11
C ASP A 84 -11.05 0.38 1.64
N ALA A 85 -10.61 -0.77 1.14
CA ALA A 85 -10.90 -1.19 -0.21
C ALA A 85 -12.40 -1.52 -0.39
N ASP A 86 -12.92 -1.28 -1.60
CA ASP A 86 -14.31 -1.57 -1.94
C ASP A 86 -14.61 -3.08 -1.92
N CYS A 87 -13.61 -3.89 -2.27
CA CYS A 87 -13.68 -5.34 -2.23
C CYS A 87 -12.31 -5.90 -1.84
N ILE A 88 -12.29 -6.75 -0.82
CA ILE A 88 -11.11 -7.45 -0.34
C ILE A 88 -11.24 -8.92 -0.73
N ILE A 89 -10.21 -9.48 -1.33
CA ILE A 89 -10.13 -10.90 -1.70
C ILE A 89 -9.15 -11.58 -0.75
N VAL A 90 -9.63 -12.58 -0.03
CA VAL A 90 -8.79 -13.45 0.81
C VAL A 90 -8.39 -14.66 0.00
N MET A 91 -7.10 -14.92 -0.09
CA MET A 91 -6.54 -16.06 -0.83
C MET A 91 -5.88 -17.04 0.13
N GLU A 92 -6.15 -18.33 -0.09
CA GLU A 92 -5.54 -19.44 0.63
C GLU A 92 -5.24 -20.58 -0.34
N GLY A 93 -3.98 -21.08 -0.29
CA GLY A 93 -3.58 -22.21 -1.15
C GLY A 93 -3.79 -21.97 -2.66
N GLY A 94 -3.64 -20.73 -3.14
CA GLY A 94 -3.84 -20.36 -4.54
C GLY A 94 -5.31 -20.26 -4.98
N LYS A 95 -6.23 -20.29 -4.03
CA LYS A 95 -7.68 -20.17 -4.28
C LYS A 95 -8.29 -19.01 -3.51
N ILE A 96 -9.41 -18.50 -4.01
CA ILE A 96 -10.19 -17.49 -3.30
C ILE A 96 -10.95 -18.19 -2.16
N ASP A 97 -10.65 -17.80 -0.92
CA ASP A 97 -11.32 -18.27 0.29
C ASP A 97 -12.50 -17.38 0.67
N GLY A 98 -12.41 -16.08 0.41
CA GLY A 98 -13.50 -15.14 0.67
C GLY A 98 -13.33 -13.83 -0.09
N CYS A 99 -14.44 -13.11 -0.23
CA CYS A 99 -14.49 -11.82 -0.90
C CYS A 99 -15.55 -10.95 -0.23
N GLY A 100 -15.24 -9.69 0.02
CA GLY A 100 -16.16 -8.73 0.59
C GLY A 100 -15.47 -7.50 1.16
N THR A 101 -16.22 -6.70 1.92
CA THR A 101 -15.68 -5.57 2.66
C THR A 101 -14.95 -6.04 3.93
N HIS A 102 -14.17 -5.15 4.53
CA HIS A 102 -13.52 -5.41 5.81
C HIS A 102 -14.52 -5.91 6.88
N GLU A 103 -15.64 -5.24 7.03
CA GLU A 103 -16.67 -5.60 8.02
C GLU A 103 -17.31 -6.95 7.74
N GLN A 104 -17.60 -7.25 6.48
CA GLN A 104 -18.17 -8.54 6.08
C GLN A 104 -17.19 -9.68 6.36
N LEU A 105 -15.92 -9.52 6.00
CA LEU A 105 -14.91 -10.55 6.19
C LEU A 105 -14.58 -10.79 7.67
N LEU A 106 -14.62 -9.76 8.51
CA LEU A 106 -14.47 -9.94 9.96
C LEU A 106 -15.57 -10.82 10.57
N LYS A 107 -16.77 -10.79 10.00
CA LYS A 107 -17.91 -11.60 10.47
C LYS A 107 -17.92 -13.00 9.86
N GLU A 108 -17.55 -13.13 8.59
CA GLU A 108 -17.84 -14.33 7.79
C GLU A 108 -16.59 -15.15 7.44
N ASN A 109 -15.38 -14.55 7.49
CA ASN A 109 -14.14 -15.23 7.10
C ASN A 109 -13.19 -15.44 8.29
N ALA A 110 -13.00 -16.70 8.67
CA ALA A 110 -12.17 -17.06 9.81
C ALA A 110 -10.68 -16.69 9.61
N ILE A 111 -10.13 -16.90 8.41
CA ILE A 111 -8.74 -16.59 8.08
C ILE A 111 -8.50 -15.08 8.18
N TYR A 112 -9.38 -14.27 7.60
CA TYR A 112 -9.28 -12.81 7.66
C TYR A 112 -9.34 -12.29 9.09
N LYS A 113 -10.25 -12.82 9.89
CA LYS A 113 -10.39 -12.46 11.30
C LYS A 113 -9.15 -12.80 12.12
N GLU A 114 -8.58 -13.98 11.93
CA GLU A 114 -7.37 -14.42 12.62
C GLU A 114 -6.18 -13.51 12.30
N ILE A 115 -5.98 -13.17 11.02
CA ILE A 115 -4.92 -12.26 10.59
C ILE A 115 -5.13 -10.87 11.22
N TYR A 116 -6.35 -10.36 11.21
CA TYR A 116 -6.68 -9.06 11.80
C TYR A 116 -6.36 -9.03 13.31
N GLU A 117 -6.80 -10.04 14.06
CA GLU A 117 -6.56 -10.13 15.49
C GLU A 117 -5.06 -10.27 15.83
N SER A 118 -4.30 -11.01 15.01
CA SER A 118 -2.87 -11.16 15.20
C SER A 118 -2.11 -9.84 14.99
N GLN A 119 -2.50 -9.07 13.98
CA GLN A 119 -1.89 -7.78 13.68
C GLN A 119 -2.25 -6.70 14.69
N THR A 120 -3.49 -6.66 15.17
CA THR A 120 -3.94 -5.68 16.17
C THR A 120 -3.31 -5.91 17.55
N LYS A 121 -3.13 -7.16 17.95
CA LYS A 121 -2.45 -7.49 19.22
C LYS A 121 -0.96 -7.16 19.22
N GLY A 122 -0.32 -7.10 18.04
CA GLY A 122 1.08 -6.71 17.89
C GLY A 122 1.32 -5.21 18.03
N ASP A 123 0.30 -4.39 17.82
CA ASP A 123 0.38 -2.93 17.90
C ASP A 123 0.17 -2.39 19.34
N GLU A 124 -0.23 -3.23 20.29
CA GLU A 124 -0.42 -2.86 21.71
C GLU A 124 0.80 -3.10 22.61
N GLN A 125 1.92 -3.51 22.05
CA GLN A 125 3.20 -3.66 22.76
C GLN A 125 4.20 -2.63 22.25
#